data_ae5d5aed4e20ad6796a3bdad010dd5d4
#
_entry.id   ae5d5aed4e20ad6796a3bdad010dd5d4
#
_cell.length_a   1.000
_cell.length_b   1.000
_cell.length_c   1.000
_cell.angle_alpha   90.00
_cell.angle_beta   90.00
_cell.angle_gamma   90.00
#
_symmetry.space_group_name_H-M   'P 1'
#
loop_
_entity.id
_entity.type
_entity.pdbx_description
1 polymer ?
#
loop_
_entity_poly.entity_id
_entity_poly.type
_entity_poly.pdbx_seq_one_letter_code
_entity_poly.pdbx_strand_id
1 'polypeptide(L)'
;PLRKAIIKDKHCANLYLLPACKSMRIHDMKTAEIKRVVDLLKHEFDYVLLDTPAGIESGFLCSLPCVERVLLVSTLDVTSLQDGDRVIGLLLKEGLDQIDLIINRYQPRFVEKKISLSLEDAAQWLGIDLLGYIFEDEEVMRANNYHFAAIMQSESLYACFDALAKRLCGEAAPLPKYREKKLLAKLFGS
;
A
#
# COMPACT_ATOMS: atom_id res chain seq x y z
N PRO A 1 17.34 -22.36 7.28
CA PRO A 1 17.01 -22.21 5.87
C PRO A 1 15.76 -21.37 5.72
N LEU A 2 15.80 -20.38 4.83
CA LEU A 2 14.76 -19.38 4.55
C LEU A 2 13.38 -20.02 4.33
N ARG A 3 13.30 -21.11 3.58
CA ARG A 3 12.04 -21.85 3.29
C ARG A 3 11.27 -22.31 4.53
N LYS A 4 11.92 -22.47 5.70
CA LYS A 4 11.23 -22.84 6.95
C LYS A 4 10.60 -21.62 7.65
N ALA A 5 11.03 -20.41 7.31
CA ALA A 5 10.50 -19.18 7.87
C ALA A 5 9.35 -18.58 7.03
N ILE A 6 9.22 -19.01 5.77
CA ILE A 6 8.17 -18.55 4.86
C ILE A 6 6.87 -19.29 5.19
N ILE A 7 5.80 -18.53 5.39
CA ILE A 7 4.45 -19.02 5.67
C ILE A 7 3.62 -18.87 4.40
N LYS A 8 3.08 -19.98 3.89
CA LYS A 8 2.14 -19.95 2.77
C LYS A 8 0.75 -19.55 3.26
N ASP A 9 0.08 -18.67 2.55
CA ASP A 9 -1.31 -18.32 2.85
C ASP A 9 -2.25 -19.51 2.61
N LYS A 10 -3.30 -19.61 3.42
CA LYS A 10 -4.24 -20.74 3.37
C LYS A 10 -5.29 -20.58 2.27
N HIS A 11 -5.58 -19.37 1.87
CA HIS A 11 -6.65 -19.03 0.93
C HIS A 11 -6.13 -18.63 -0.45
N CYS A 12 -4.90 -18.11 -0.52
CA CYS A 12 -4.25 -17.70 -1.76
C CYS A 12 -3.02 -18.57 -2.05
N ALA A 13 -3.11 -19.38 -3.10
CA ALA A 13 -2.08 -20.38 -3.42
C ALA A 13 -0.70 -19.78 -3.72
N ASN A 14 -0.67 -18.53 -4.19
CA ASN A 14 0.54 -17.83 -4.63
C ASN A 14 0.99 -16.73 -3.66
N LEU A 15 0.35 -16.61 -2.49
CA LEU A 15 0.70 -15.63 -1.47
C LEU A 15 1.52 -16.28 -0.36
N TYR A 16 2.61 -15.64 -0.02
CA TYR A 16 3.54 -16.07 1.03
C TYR A 16 3.92 -14.89 1.91
N LEU A 17 4.14 -15.15 3.19
CA LEU A 17 4.56 -14.16 4.17
C LEU A 17 5.88 -14.61 4.81
N LEU A 18 6.86 -13.73 4.80
CA LEU A 18 8.05 -13.85 5.63
C LEU A 18 7.93 -12.85 6.79
N PRO A 19 7.53 -13.28 7.99
CA PRO A 19 7.37 -12.37 9.11
C PRO A 19 8.72 -11.87 9.61
N ALA A 20 8.76 -10.61 10.04
CA ALA A 20 9.92 -10.07 10.74
C ALA A 20 10.16 -10.83 12.06
N CYS A 21 11.41 -10.93 12.46
CA CYS A 21 11.77 -11.59 13.73
C CYS A 21 11.32 -10.74 14.93
N LYS A 22 10.48 -11.28 15.79
CA LYS A 22 9.95 -10.58 16.99
C LYS A 22 11.03 -10.22 18.01
N SER A 23 12.16 -10.95 18.01
CA SER A 23 13.25 -10.76 18.97
C SER A 23 14.38 -9.85 18.48
N MET A 24 14.38 -9.49 17.20
CA MET A 24 15.40 -8.59 16.62
C MET A 24 14.86 -7.15 16.64
N ARG A 25 15.61 -6.25 17.25
CA ARG A 25 15.29 -4.82 17.17
C ARG A 25 15.60 -4.31 15.76
N ILE A 26 14.78 -3.41 15.26
CA ILE A 26 14.96 -2.81 13.91
C ILE A 26 16.38 -2.24 13.73
N HIS A 27 16.97 -1.69 14.81
CA HIS A 27 18.35 -1.18 14.81
C HIS A 27 19.44 -2.24 14.66
N ASP A 28 19.13 -3.51 14.89
CA ASP A 28 20.08 -4.62 14.79
C ASP A 28 20.11 -5.24 13.38
N MET A 29 19.20 -4.83 12.49
CA MET A 29 19.10 -5.33 11.11
C MET A 29 20.19 -4.67 10.24
N LYS A 30 21.04 -5.49 9.67
CA LYS A 30 22.06 -5.02 8.71
C LYS A 30 21.49 -5.05 7.29
N THR A 31 21.67 -3.96 6.55
CA THR A 31 21.27 -3.83 5.13
C THR A 31 21.71 -5.04 4.29
N ALA A 32 22.94 -5.52 4.50
CA ALA A 32 23.48 -6.68 3.77
C ALA A 32 22.70 -7.98 4.03
N GLU A 33 22.14 -8.15 5.23
CA GLU A 33 21.33 -9.34 5.56
C GLU A 33 19.96 -9.26 4.90
N ILE A 34 19.32 -8.08 4.92
CA ILE A 34 18.04 -7.85 4.23
C ILE A 34 18.24 -8.09 2.73
N LYS A 35 19.26 -7.48 2.13
CA LYS A 35 19.57 -7.63 0.72
C LYS A 35 19.76 -9.09 0.33
N ARG A 36 20.52 -9.85 1.10
CA ARG A 36 20.74 -11.29 0.85
C ARG A 36 19.42 -12.09 0.87
N VAL A 37 18.51 -11.77 1.80
CA VAL A 37 17.21 -12.42 1.87
C VAL A 37 16.35 -12.06 0.67
N VAL A 38 16.28 -10.78 0.32
CA VAL A 38 15.51 -10.30 -0.83
C VAL A 38 16.05 -10.88 -2.14
N ASP A 39 17.37 -10.91 -2.33
CA ASP A 39 17.98 -11.51 -3.51
C ASP A 39 17.62 -13.00 -3.66
N LEU A 40 17.57 -13.76 -2.56
CA LEU A 40 17.11 -15.15 -2.58
C LEU A 40 15.61 -15.26 -2.94
N LEU A 41 14.76 -14.37 -2.43
CA LEU A 41 13.33 -14.37 -2.72
C LEU A 41 13.04 -14.01 -4.18
N LYS A 42 13.79 -13.08 -4.77
CA LYS A 42 13.66 -12.70 -6.20
C LYS A 42 13.90 -13.86 -7.19
N HIS A 43 14.57 -14.92 -6.77
CA HIS A 43 14.74 -16.12 -7.59
C HIS A 43 13.54 -17.09 -7.52
N GLU A 44 12.68 -16.94 -6.50
CA GLU A 44 11.56 -17.87 -6.25
C GLU A 44 10.19 -17.22 -6.49
N PHE A 45 10.10 -15.88 -6.49
CA PHE A 45 8.84 -15.13 -6.56
C PHE A 45 8.90 -14.04 -7.65
N ASP A 46 7.78 -13.87 -8.36
CA ASP A 46 7.63 -12.83 -9.38
C ASP A 46 7.61 -11.41 -8.75
N TYR A 47 7.08 -11.30 -7.53
CA TYR A 47 7.00 -10.05 -6.76
C TYR A 47 7.44 -10.29 -5.32
N VAL A 48 8.27 -9.38 -4.81
CA VAL A 48 8.67 -9.32 -3.40
C VAL A 48 8.28 -7.95 -2.86
N LEU A 49 7.28 -7.91 -1.98
CA LEU A 49 6.83 -6.68 -1.34
C LEU A 49 7.50 -6.53 0.03
N LEU A 50 8.18 -5.42 0.24
CA LEU A 50 8.75 -5.06 1.54
C LEU A 50 7.79 -4.10 2.25
N ASP A 51 7.11 -4.60 3.29
CA ASP A 51 6.28 -3.76 4.17
C ASP A 51 7.19 -3.07 5.18
N THR A 52 7.25 -1.74 5.09
CA THR A 52 8.13 -0.92 5.93
C THR A 52 7.31 -0.17 6.99
N PRO A 53 7.87 0.08 8.19
CA PRO A 53 7.22 0.94 9.16
C PRO A 53 7.04 2.36 8.60
N ALA A 54 6.04 3.07 9.13
CA ALA A 54 5.81 4.47 8.76
C ALA A 54 7.02 5.34 9.16
N GLY A 55 7.28 6.37 8.34
CA GLY A 55 8.39 7.30 8.57
C GLY A 55 9.71 6.86 7.92
N ILE A 56 10.77 7.56 8.25
CA ILE A 56 12.11 7.45 7.65
C ILE A 56 13.14 6.84 8.61
N GLU A 57 12.69 5.93 9.48
CA GLU A 57 13.57 5.30 10.46
C GLU A 57 14.49 4.23 9.86
N SER A 58 15.38 3.68 10.69
CA SER A 58 16.42 2.73 10.27
C SER A 58 15.88 1.52 9.50
N GLY A 59 14.70 1.01 9.85
CA GLY A 59 14.08 -0.12 9.13
C GLY A 59 13.75 0.20 7.69
N PHE A 60 13.22 1.39 7.43
CA PHE A 60 12.98 1.90 6.08
C PHE A 60 14.30 2.08 5.31
N LEU A 61 15.28 2.79 5.90
CA LEU A 61 16.57 3.06 5.25
C LEU A 61 17.32 1.77 4.86
N CYS A 62 17.29 0.75 5.72
CA CYS A 62 17.92 -0.55 5.44
C CYS A 62 17.27 -1.30 4.28
N SER A 63 16.00 -1.02 3.93
CA SER A 63 15.29 -1.67 2.84
C SER A 63 15.59 -1.06 1.47
N LEU A 64 15.98 0.24 1.39
CA LEU A 64 16.14 0.98 0.15
C LEU A 64 17.09 0.32 -0.87
N PRO A 65 18.28 -0.22 -0.49
CA PRO A 65 19.17 -0.86 -1.45
C PRO A 65 18.65 -2.18 -2.02
N CYS A 66 17.46 -2.64 -1.58
CA CYS A 66 16.88 -3.92 -1.97
C CYS A 66 15.71 -3.77 -2.94
N VAL A 67 15.22 -2.54 -3.15
CA VAL A 67 13.99 -2.26 -3.91
C VAL A 67 14.31 -1.60 -5.24
N GLU A 68 13.42 -1.80 -6.21
CA GLU A 68 13.52 -1.24 -7.57
C GLU A 68 12.37 -0.23 -7.81
N ARG A 69 11.26 -0.37 -7.09
CA ARG A 69 10.08 0.47 -7.21
C ARG A 69 9.46 0.71 -5.83
N VAL A 70 8.96 1.90 -5.60
CA VAL A 70 8.35 2.30 -4.33
C VAL A 70 6.88 2.63 -4.53
N LEU A 71 6.03 2.11 -3.66
CA LEU A 71 4.62 2.47 -3.57
C LEU A 71 4.45 3.39 -2.36
N LEU A 72 4.34 4.70 -2.62
CA LEU A 72 4.08 5.68 -1.59
C LEU A 72 2.60 5.70 -1.27
N VAL A 73 2.24 5.30 -0.07
CA VAL A 73 0.85 5.31 0.40
C VAL A 73 0.60 6.55 1.25
N SER A 74 -0.34 7.39 0.84
CA SER A 74 -0.69 8.64 1.53
C SER A 74 -2.20 8.83 1.61
N THR A 75 -2.64 9.84 2.35
CA THR A 75 -4.03 10.32 2.40
C THR A 75 -4.11 11.75 1.84
N LEU A 76 -5.32 12.22 1.46
CA LEU A 76 -5.53 13.54 0.85
C LEU A 76 -5.60 14.66 1.90
N ASP A 77 -4.63 14.70 2.80
CA ASP A 77 -4.45 15.79 3.75
C ASP A 77 -3.03 16.36 3.67
N VAL A 78 -2.89 17.63 4.01
CA VAL A 78 -1.64 18.38 3.87
C VAL A 78 -0.48 17.74 4.63
N THR A 79 -0.75 17.24 5.85
CA THR A 79 0.31 16.66 6.69
C THR A 79 0.87 15.37 6.08
N SER A 80 -0.02 14.47 5.63
CA SER A 80 0.39 13.23 4.97
C SER A 80 1.15 13.48 3.68
N LEU A 81 0.75 14.50 2.88
CA LEU A 81 1.47 14.86 1.66
C LEU A 81 2.82 15.49 1.95
N GLN A 82 2.95 16.33 2.99
CA GLN A 82 4.25 16.88 3.41
C GLN A 82 5.22 15.78 3.88
N ASP A 83 4.72 14.78 4.59
CA ASP A 83 5.56 13.64 5.00
C ASP A 83 5.93 12.79 3.77
N GLY A 84 5.01 12.61 2.82
CA GLY A 84 5.29 11.97 1.53
C GLY A 84 6.37 12.67 0.73
N ASP A 85 6.31 13.99 0.63
CA ASP A 85 7.32 14.82 -0.05
C ASP A 85 8.72 14.63 0.55
N ARG A 86 8.83 14.59 1.87
CA ARG A 86 10.10 14.30 2.57
C ARG A 86 10.63 12.91 2.24
N VAL A 87 9.75 11.90 2.18
CA VAL A 87 10.12 10.54 1.80
C VAL A 87 10.61 10.50 0.35
N ILE A 88 9.91 11.15 -0.59
CA ILE A 88 10.33 11.26 -1.99
C ILE A 88 11.71 11.89 -2.10
N GLY A 89 11.95 13.01 -1.40
CA GLY A 89 13.25 13.68 -1.41
C GLY A 89 14.40 12.77 -0.94
N LEU A 90 14.12 11.87 0.01
CA LEU A 90 15.10 10.89 0.47
C LEU A 90 15.30 9.76 -0.55
N LEU A 91 14.21 9.22 -1.13
CA LEU A 91 14.29 8.18 -2.16
C LEU A 91 15.10 8.62 -3.37
N LEU A 92 14.86 9.85 -3.85
CA LEU A 92 15.62 10.42 -4.99
C LEU A 92 17.11 10.57 -4.67
N LYS A 93 17.48 10.93 -3.43
CA LYS A 93 18.89 10.98 -2.99
C LYS A 93 19.56 9.62 -3.01
N GLU A 94 18.81 8.56 -2.74
CA GLU A 94 19.28 7.16 -2.79
C GLU A 94 19.21 6.56 -4.21
N GLY A 95 18.81 7.36 -5.22
CA GLY A 95 18.75 6.94 -6.62
C GLY A 95 17.49 6.14 -6.98
N LEU A 96 16.44 6.18 -6.14
CA LEU A 96 15.16 5.53 -6.39
C LEU A 96 14.17 6.55 -6.97
N ASP A 97 13.95 6.50 -8.28
CA ASP A 97 13.08 7.40 -9.04
C ASP A 97 11.75 6.74 -9.49
N GLN A 98 11.65 5.42 -9.43
CA GLN A 98 10.40 4.71 -9.71
C GLN A 98 9.48 4.72 -8.47
N ILE A 99 8.74 5.80 -8.32
CA ILE A 99 7.86 6.03 -7.17
C ILE A 99 6.44 6.25 -7.70
N ASP A 100 5.49 5.46 -7.21
CA ASP A 100 4.07 5.60 -7.53
C ASP A 100 3.27 5.99 -6.29
N LEU A 101 2.27 6.83 -6.50
CA LEU A 101 1.35 7.27 -5.45
C LEU A 101 0.13 6.35 -5.34
N ILE A 102 -0.18 5.90 -4.15
CA ILE A 102 -1.46 5.28 -3.80
C ILE A 102 -2.14 6.16 -2.75
N ILE A 103 -3.34 6.63 -3.05
CA ILE A 103 -4.15 7.36 -2.06
C ILE A 103 -5.03 6.38 -1.30
N ASN A 104 -4.78 6.28 0.00
CA ASN A 104 -5.58 5.47 0.92
C ASN A 104 -6.71 6.30 1.54
N ARG A 105 -7.78 5.64 1.99
CA ARG A 105 -8.95 6.25 2.65
C ARG A 105 -9.61 7.33 1.81
N TYR A 106 -9.66 7.14 0.49
CA TYR A 106 -10.22 8.10 -0.45
C TYR A 106 -11.74 8.24 -0.27
N GLN A 107 -12.20 9.46 -0.09
CA GLN A 107 -13.62 9.82 0.01
C GLN A 107 -13.97 10.89 -1.02
N PRO A 108 -14.54 10.55 -2.19
CA PRO A 108 -14.86 11.51 -3.26
C PRO A 108 -15.69 12.71 -2.78
N ARG A 109 -16.64 12.46 -1.88
CA ARG A 109 -17.48 13.52 -1.28
C ARG A 109 -16.69 14.61 -0.54
N PHE A 110 -15.50 14.29 -0.02
CA PHE A 110 -14.66 15.29 0.65
C PHE A 110 -13.95 16.18 -0.37
N VAL A 111 -13.58 15.62 -1.52
CA VAL A 111 -13.03 16.39 -2.64
C VAL A 111 -14.11 17.31 -3.23
N GLU A 112 -15.31 16.80 -3.51
CA GLU A 112 -16.45 17.57 -4.01
C GLU A 112 -16.82 18.75 -3.10
N LYS A 113 -16.75 18.54 -1.78
CA LYS A 113 -17.01 19.57 -0.77
C LYS A 113 -15.81 20.46 -0.45
N LYS A 114 -14.68 20.27 -1.13
CA LYS A 114 -13.40 20.97 -0.87
C LYS A 114 -12.91 20.83 0.58
N ILE A 115 -13.15 19.68 1.21
CA ILE A 115 -12.67 19.35 2.55
C ILE A 115 -11.26 18.75 2.45
N SER A 116 -10.99 17.95 1.40
CA SER A 116 -9.68 17.39 1.08
C SER A 116 -9.18 17.90 -0.26
N LEU A 117 -7.90 17.69 -0.53
CA LEU A 117 -7.30 17.95 -1.85
C LEU A 117 -7.87 16.99 -2.89
N SER A 118 -7.73 17.32 -4.18
CA SER A 118 -8.04 16.38 -5.27
C SER A 118 -6.90 15.37 -5.46
N LEU A 119 -7.18 14.29 -6.19
CA LEU A 119 -6.16 13.31 -6.56
C LEU A 119 -5.10 13.94 -7.46
N GLU A 120 -5.53 14.81 -8.38
CA GLU A 120 -4.69 15.54 -9.30
C GLU A 120 -3.77 16.52 -8.57
N ASP A 121 -4.32 17.29 -7.60
CA ASP A 121 -3.53 18.23 -6.80
C ASP A 121 -2.46 17.49 -5.97
N ALA A 122 -2.81 16.33 -5.40
CA ALA A 122 -1.88 15.54 -4.62
C ALA A 122 -0.73 14.98 -5.49
N ALA A 123 -1.04 14.42 -6.66
CA ALA A 123 -0.04 13.91 -7.59
C ALA A 123 0.87 15.04 -8.10
N GLN A 124 0.29 16.19 -8.43
CA GLN A 124 1.04 17.37 -8.87
C GLN A 124 1.94 17.93 -7.75
N TRP A 125 1.44 18.00 -6.52
CA TRP A 125 2.24 18.43 -5.37
C TRP A 125 3.46 17.56 -5.16
N LEU A 126 3.25 16.23 -5.19
CA LEU A 126 4.33 15.26 -4.95
C LEU A 126 5.24 15.04 -6.17
N GLY A 127 4.80 15.46 -7.37
CA GLY A 127 5.56 15.29 -8.61
C GLY A 127 5.75 13.82 -9.02
N ILE A 128 4.83 12.93 -8.62
CA ILE A 128 4.85 11.50 -8.94
C ILE A 128 3.50 11.04 -9.49
N ASP A 129 3.51 9.93 -10.23
CA ASP A 129 2.31 9.41 -10.88
C ASP A 129 1.36 8.71 -9.88
N LEU A 130 0.06 8.96 -10.04
CA LEU A 130 -0.99 8.26 -9.31
C LEU A 130 -1.18 6.86 -9.87
N LEU A 131 -0.76 5.84 -9.13
CA LEU A 131 -1.07 4.44 -9.45
C LEU A 131 -2.54 4.15 -9.23
N GLY A 132 -3.12 4.67 -8.15
CA GLY A 132 -4.54 4.54 -7.87
C GLY A 132 -4.91 4.92 -6.44
N TYR A 133 -6.09 4.47 -6.01
CA TYR A 133 -6.62 4.79 -4.68
C TYR A 133 -7.41 3.63 -4.09
N ILE A 134 -7.58 3.68 -2.79
CA ILE A 134 -8.39 2.74 -2.00
C ILE A 134 -9.44 3.57 -1.26
N PHE A 135 -10.71 3.24 -1.47
CA PHE A 135 -11.80 3.95 -0.80
C PHE A 135 -11.76 3.72 0.71
N GLU A 136 -12.21 4.71 1.48
CA GLU A 136 -12.56 4.52 2.88
C GLU A 136 -13.73 3.53 2.98
N ASP A 137 -13.55 2.43 3.69
CA ASP A 137 -14.57 1.40 3.87
C ASP A 137 -14.55 0.87 5.31
N GLU A 138 -15.72 0.80 5.93
CA GLU A 138 -15.89 0.30 7.30
C GLU A 138 -15.49 -1.18 7.46
N GLU A 139 -15.48 -1.96 6.36
CA GLU A 139 -15.05 -3.35 6.38
C GLU A 139 -13.56 -3.50 6.75
N VAL A 140 -12.75 -2.45 6.52
CA VAL A 140 -11.34 -2.45 6.99
C VAL A 140 -11.28 -2.47 8.51
N MET A 141 -12.12 -1.67 9.20
CA MET A 141 -12.18 -1.65 10.66
C MET A 141 -12.73 -2.96 11.20
N ARG A 142 -13.77 -3.53 10.56
CA ARG A 142 -14.32 -4.84 10.94
C ARG A 142 -13.27 -5.95 10.76
N ALA A 143 -12.57 -5.95 9.63
CA ALA A 143 -11.52 -6.93 9.34
C ALA A 143 -10.43 -6.94 10.39
N ASN A 144 -9.98 -5.76 10.83
CA ASN A 144 -8.98 -5.64 11.87
C ASN A 144 -9.46 -6.20 13.22
N ASN A 145 -10.74 -5.98 13.57
CA ASN A 145 -11.30 -6.45 14.83
C ASN A 145 -11.60 -7.94 14.84
N TYR A 146 -11.94 -8.53 13.68
CA TYR A 146 -12.40 -9.92 13.59
C TYR A 146 -11.46 -10.82 12.78
N HIS A 147 -10.26 -10.33 12.43
CA HIS A 147 -9.17 -11.09 11.82
C HIS A 147 -9.53 -11.79 10.49
N PHE A 148 -10.17 -11.08 9.58
CA PHE A 148 -10.40 -11.52 8.21
C PHE A 148 -9.82 -10.53 7.20
N ALA A 149 -9.79 -10.89 5.91
CA ALA A 149 -9.31 -9.98 4.87
C ALA A 149 -10.47 -9.11 4.37
N ALA A 150 -10.42 -7.78 4.59
CA ALA A 150 -11.47 -6.82 4.20
C ALA A 150 -11.80 -6.90 2.70
N ILE A 151 -10.82 -7.15 1.85
CA ILE A 151 -10.97 -7.29 0.40
C ILE A 151 -11.93 -8.42 0.01
N MET A 152 -12.10 -9.43 0.85
CA MET A 152 -13.01 -10.56 0.61
C MET A 152 -14.47 -10.23 0.93
N GLN A 153 -14.72 -9.13 1.64
CA GLN A 153 -16.06 -8.73 2.12
C GLN A 153 -16.58 -7.46 1.44
N SER A 154 -15.72 -6.72 0.73
CA SER A 154 -16.07 -5.46 0.07
C SER A 154 -15.73 -5.50 -1.41
N GLU A 155 -16.77 -5.48 -2.26
CA GLU A 155 -16.60 -5.35 -3.71
C GLU A 155 -15.85 -4.07 -4.10
N SER A 156 -16.05 -3.00 -3.34
CA SER A 156 -15.41 -1.71 -3.54
C SER A 156 -13.89 -1.82 -3.31
N LEU A 157 -13.49 -2.43 -2.20
CA LEU A 157 -12.08 -2.67 -1.90
C LEU A 157 -11.47 -3.63 -2.92
N TYR A 158 -12.16 -4.72 -3.26
CA TYR A 158 -11.70 -5.67 -4.28
C TYR A 158 -11.41 -4.96 -5.59
N ALA A 159 -12.34 -4.11 -6.07
CA ALA A 159 -12.17 -3.37 -7.32
C ALA A 159 -10.96 -2.41 -7.27
N CYS A 160 -10.71 -1.76 -6.11
CA CYS A 160 -9.54 -0.89 -5.93
C CYS A 160 -8.23 -1.68 -6.02
N PHE A 161 -8.13 -2.79 -5.28
CA PHE A 161 -6.92 -3.60 -5.27
C PHE A 161 -6.69 -4.32 -6.60
N ASP A 162 -7.75 -4.78 -7.30
CA ASP A 162 -7.64 -5.38 -8.63
C ASP A 162 -7.10 -4.36 -9.65
N ALA A 163 -7.63 -3.13 -9.64
CA ALA A 163 -7.14 -2.06 -10.52
C ALA A 163 -5.68 -1.69 -10.20
N LEU A 164 -5.32 -1.58 -8.92
CA LEU A 164 -3.95 -1.31 -8.49
C LEU A 164 -2.99 -2.41 -8.94
N ALA A 165 -3.36 -3.68 -8.75
CA ALA A 165 -2.53 -4.83 -9.14
C ALA A 165 -2.31 -4.86 -10.67
N LYS A 166 -3.35 -4.68 -11.47
CA LYS A 166 -3.25 -4.61 -12.93
C LYS A 166 -2.33 -3.48 -13.38
N ARG A 167 -2.51 -2.28 -12.82
CA ARG A 167 -1.69 -1.12 -13.16
C ARG A 167 -0.23 -1.30 -12.71
N LEU A 168 0.00 -1.93 -11.56
CA LEU A 168 1.33 -2.28 -11.09
C LEU A 168 2.03 -3.26 -12.05
N CYS A 169 1.27 -4.19 -12.65
CA CYS A 169 1.74 -5.11 -13.68
C CYS A 169 1.85 -4.47 -15.09
N GLY A 170 1.60 -3.17 -15.23
CA GLY A 170 1.70 -2.45 -16.51
C GLY A 170 0.46 -2.54 -17.39
N GLU A 171 -0.65 -3.06 -16.89
CA GLU A 171 -1.91 -3.11 -17.62
C GLU A 171 -2.67 -1.77 -17.54
N ALA A 172 -3.33 -1.38 -18.64
CA ALA A 172 -4.20 -0.22 -18.68
C ALA A 172 -5.55 -0.55 -18.01
N ALA A 173 -5.62 -0.44 -16.68
CA ALA A 173 -6.84 -0.65 -15.93
C ALA A 173 -7.49 0.68 -15.50
N PRO A 174 -8.80 0.89 -15.74
CA PRO A 174 -9.50 2.07 -15.25
C PRO A 174 -9.61 2.03 -13.73
N LEU A 175 -9.52 3.20 -13.10
CA LEU A 175 -9.76 3.31 -11.66
C LEU A 175 -11.25 3.14 -11.35
N PRO A 176 -11.62 2.42 -10.29
CA PRO A 176 -13.01 2.13 -9.95
C PRO A 176 -13.75 3.40 -9.53
N LYS A 177 -14.99 3.56 -9.98
CA LYS A 177 -15.84 4.67 -9.57
C LYS A 177 -16.48 4.37 -8.21
N TYR A 178 -16.49 5.38 -7.34
CA TYR A 178 -17.20 5.27 -6.07
C TYR A 178 -18.70 5.06 -6.30
N ARG A 179 -19.24 4.00 -5.71
CA ARG A 179 -20.69 3.76 -5.68
C ARG A 179 -21.16 3.98 -4.26
N GLU A 180 -21.98 5.03 -4.05
CA GLU A 180 -22.64 5.19 -2.76
C GLU A 180 -23.47 3.92 -2.47
N LYS A 181 -23.26 3.30 -1.32
CA LYS A 181 -24.18 2.27 -0.82
C LYS A 181 -25.53 2.96 -0.65
N LYS A 182 -26.45 2.77 -1.61
CA LYS A 182 -27.82 3.32 -1.52
C LYS A 182 -28.40 2.89 -0.19
N LEU A 183 -28.82 3.83 0.62
CA LEU A 183 -29.55 3.67 1.90
C LEU A 183 -30.98 3.14 1.63
N LEU A 184 -31.15 2.08 0.85
CA LEU A 184 -32.45 1.46 0.59
C LEU A 184 -32.94 0.59 1.77
N ALA A 185 -32.09 0.35 2.77
CA ALA A 185 -32.49 -0.43 3.95
C ALA A 185 -33.26 0.35 5.03
N LYS A 186 -33.40 1.69 4.90
CA LYS A 186 -34.17 2.50 5.89
C LYS A 186 -35.64 2.78 5.51
N LEU A 187 -36.11 2.34 4.34
CA LEU A 187 -37.47 2.59 3.87
C LEU A 187 -38.40 1.38 3.98
N PHE A 188 -37.90 0.21 4.38
CA PHE A 188 -38.70 -1.02 4.52
C PHE A 188 -38.48 -1.73 5.85
N GLY A 189 -38.16 -1.01 6.91
CA GLY A 189 -38.07 -1.52 8.28
C GLY A 189 -39.12 -0.83 9.14
N SER A 190 -40.38 -1.25 9.03
CA SER A 190 -41.42 -1.12 10.07
C SER A 190 -41.63 -2.45 10.72
#